data_0de5ad053e0164dc10d28a01f85bde19
#
_entry.id   0de5ad053e0164dc10d28a01f85bde19
#
_cell.length_a   1.000
_cell.length_b   1.000
_cell.length_c   1.000
_cell.angle_alpha   90.00
_cell.angle_beta   90.00
_cell.angle_gamma   90.00
#
_symmetry.space_group_name_H-M   'P 1'
#
loop_
_entity.id
_entity.type
_entity.pdbx_description
1 polymer ?
#
loop_
_entity_poly.entity_id
_entity_poly.type
_entity_poly.pdbx_seq_one_letter_code
_entity_poly.pdbx_strand_id
1 'polypeptide(L)'
;MLSAVITALLLCVMVLVVASLIINVLRERRRHLRSLATQGQIAAHPLDPHVTMILHMHEGVVVRVEKPEPLPAFTLSSSWYYRHRTLVSVSFLVMLFLALFIQSGLADGAMQNLSKSFNVFSLYQSSDIKTVAHPLPFTASVRLVRVDSAAQNQYYTDYQWHVWSYSSCSGISLEEVMNAYGRHYIAADVLQAEQNMGVWDTYSGLIGGEPAMAKVANYFGFKVSPNPPRTLKDLIYITNKGFPVIVGMPGHIFVVRGGDSNFVYTADSAPADRTVLTYQEFTAIWNGFSVLITPQ
;
A
#
# COMPACT_ATOMS: atom_id res chain seq x y z
N MET A 1 -21.05 -22.28 -23.51
CA MET A 1 -20.05 -23.36 -23.31
C MET A 1 -18.73 -23.08 -24.01
N LEU A 2 -18.70 -22.65 -25.28
CA LEU A 2 -17.46 -22.38 -26.02
C LEU A 2 -16.58 -21.32 -25.37
N SER A 3 -17.18 -20.23 -24.86
CA SER A 3 -16.45 -19.14 -24.17
C SER A 3 -15.75 -19.59 -22.87
N ALA A 4 -16.39 -20.44 -22.10
CA ALA A 4 -15.83 -20.98 -20.88
C ALA A 4 -14.61 -21.88 -21.15
N VAL A 5 -14.66 -22.65 -22.24
CA VAL A 5 -13.54 -23.50 -22.67
C VAL A 5 -12.36 -22.65 -23.14
N ILE A 6 -12.61 -21.59 -23.91
CA ILE A 6 -11.57 -20.67 -24.38
C ILE A 6 -10.91 -19.94 -23.20
N THR A 7 -11.70 -19.47 -22.22
CA THR A 7 -11.17 -18.78 -21.05
C THR A 7 -10.33 -19.72 -20.18
N ALA A 8 -10.78 -20.96 -19.98
CA ALA A 8 -10.03 -21.98 -19.25
C ALA A 8 -8.70 -22.31 -19.95
N LEU A 9 -8.72 -22.39 -21.26
CA LEU A 9 -7.53 -22.68 -22.09
C LEU A 9 -6.50 -21.54 -22.02
N LEU A 10 -6.96 -20.28 -22.07
CA LEU A 10 -6.12 -19.10 -21.92
C LEU A 10 -5.51 -19.02 -20.52
N LEU A 11 -6.28 -19.33 -19.49
CA LEU A 11 -5.80 -19.35 -18.10
C LEU A 11 -4.76 -20.46 -17.91
N CYS A 12 -4.95 -21.62 -18.50
CA CYS A 12 -3.99 -22.73 -18.50
C CYS A 12 -2.67 -22.34 -19.19
N VAL A 13 -2.74 -21.69 -20.34
CA VAL A 13 -1.55 -21.20 -21.07
C VAL A 13 -0.81 -20.15 -20.24
N MET A 14 -1.52 -19.23 -19.60
CA MET A 14 -0.91 -18.21 -18.74
C MET A 14 -0.19 -18.83 -17.54
N VAL A 15 -0.80 -19.82 -16.87
CA VAL A 15 -0.17 -20.54 -15.77
C VAL A 15 1.08 -21.29 -16.24
N LEU A 16 1.05 -21.93 -17.40
CA LEU A 16 2.22 -22.62 -17.96
C LEU A 16 3.37 -21.65 -18.31
N VAL A 17 3.07 -20.48 -18.85
CA VAL A 17 4.07 -19.44 -19.13
C VAL A 17 4.71 -18.93 -17.83
N VAL A 18 3.91 -18.62 -16.83
CA VAL A 18 4.41 -18.17 -15.51
C VAL A 18 5.23 -19.25 -14.85
N ALA A 19 4.78 -20.50 -14.85
CA ALA A 19 5.52 -21.63 -14.31
C ALA A 19 6.87 -21.83 -15.03
N SER A 20 6.87 -21.73 -16.35
CA SER A 20 8.10 -21.81 -17.17
C SER A 20 9.10 -20.71 -16.83
N LEU A 21 8.62 -19.46 -16.64
CA LEU A 21 9.47 -18.35 -16.22
C LEU A 21 10.06 -18.57 -14.82
N ILE A 22 9.27 -19.03 -13.87
CA ILE A 22 9.74 -19.34 -12.51
C ILE A 22 10.79 -20.45 -12.55
N ILE A 23 10.55 -21.53 -13.30
CA ILE A 23 11.49 -22.65 -13.44
C ILE A 23 12.81 -22.17 -14.06
N ASN A 24 12.76 -21.29 -15.07
CA ASN A 24 13.96 -20.74 -15.69
C ASN A 24 14.75 -19.87 -14.73
N VAL A 25 14.09 -18.99 -13.97
CA VAL A 25 14.74 -18.16 -12.93
C VAL A 25 15.39 -19.04 -11.85
N LEU A 26 14.70 -20.09 -11.40
CA LEU A 26 15.24 -21.00 -10.40
C LEU A 26 16.43 -21.82 -10.94
N ARG A 27 16.38 -22.25 -12.22
CA ARG A 27 17.52 -22.94 -12.87
C ARG A 27 18.74 -22.03 -13.01
N GLU A 28 18.54 -20.78 -13.41
CA GLU A 28 19.62 -19.79 -13.54
C GLU A 28 20.24 -19.50 -12.16
N ARG A 29 19.41 -19.30 -11.14
CA ARG A 29 19.87 -19.12 -9.74
C ARG A 29 20.69 -20.34 -9.26
N ARG A 30 20.24 -21.56 -9.55
CA ARG A 30 21.00 -22.78 -9.20
C ARG A 30 22.32 -22.88 -9.96
N ARG A 31 22.38 -22.48 -11.23
CA ARG A 31 23.63 -22.44 -12.01
C ARG A 31 24.60 -21.41 -11.42
N HIS A 32 24.11 -20.23 -11.06
CA HIS A 32 24.92 -19.18 -10.45
C HIS A 32 25.47 -19.60 -9.09
N LEU A 33 24.65 -20.22 -8.24
CA LEU A 33 25.10 -20.75 -6.96
C LEU A 33 26.15 -21.88 -7.13
N ARG A 34 26.02 -22.70 -8.14
CA ARG A 34 27.03 -23.73 -8.46
C ARG A 34 28.35 -23.11 -8.94
N SER A 35 28.31 -22.08 -9.78
CA SER A 35 29.50 -21.36 -10.22
C SER A 35 30.23 -20.69 -9.06
N LEU A 36 29.48 -20.08 -8.13
CA LEU A 36 30.03 -19.48 -6.91
C LEU A 36 30.63 -20.55 -5.98
N ALA A 37 30.00 -21.72 -5.84
CA ALA A 37 30.53 -22.82 -5.04
C ALA A 37 31.83 -23.38 -5.64
N THR A 38 31.97 -23.42 -6.97
CA THR A 38 33.19 -23.87 -7.65
C THR A 38 34.29 -22.80 -7.54
N GLN A 39 33.96 -21.50 -7.56
CA GLN A 39 34.93 -20.42 -7.31
C GLN A 39 35.33 -20.33 -5.83
N GLY A 40 34.41 -20.61 -4.90
CA GLY A 40 34.69 -20.61 -3.45
C GLY A 40 35.62 -21.71 -2.98
N GLN A 41 35.82 -22.78 -3.75
CA GLN A 41 36.85 -23.81 -3.45
C GLN A 41 38.29 -23.32 -3.74
N ILE A 42 38.45 -22.21 -4.48
CA ILE A 42 39.76 -21.66 -4.81
C ILE A 42 40.12 -20.49 -3.86
N ALA A 43 39.14 -19.90 -3.17
CA ALA A 43 39.37 -18.79 -2.25
C ALA A 43 39.10 -19.22 -0.80
N ALA A 44 40.13 -19.62 -0.10
CA ALA A 44 40.06 -20.19 1.24
C ALA A 44 39.85 -19.17 2.38
N HIS A 45 39.46 -17.92 2.14
CA HIS A 45 38.98 -16.99 3.19
C HIS A 45 38.10 -15.89 2.60
N PRO A 46 36.94 -15.54 3.20
CA PRO A 46 36.24 -14.33 2.88
C PRO A 46 37.11 -13.15 3.36
N LEU A 47 37.62 -12.37 2.42
CA LEU A 47 38.36 -11.16 2.73
C LEU A 47 37.42 -10.13 3.34
N ASP A 48 37.85 -9.54 4.45
CA ASP A 48 37.19 -8.41 5.08
C ASP A 48 36.96 -7.29 4.02
N PRO A 49 35.77 -6.69 3.91
CA PRO A 49 35.46 -5.64 2.94
C PRO A 49 36.37 -4.39 3.07
N HIS A 50 37.09 -4.29 4.17
CA HIS A 50 38.07 -3.21 4.38
C HIS A 50 39.48 -3.52 3.88
N VAL A 51 39.74 -4.71 3.35
CA VAL A 51 41.05 -5.05 2.79
C VAL A 51 41.26 -4.32 1.47
N THR A 52 42.17 -3.35 1.48
CA THR A 52 42.53 -2.55 0.31
C THR A 52 43.69 -3.11 -0.49
N MET A 53 44.49 -3.99 0.12
CA MET A 53 45.70 -4.55 -0.49
C MET A 53 46.07 -5.88 0.16
N ILE A 54 46.47 -6.87 -0.64
CA ILE A 54 47.02 -8.17 -0.18
C ILE A 54 48.52 -8.14 -0.46
N LEU A 55 49.32 -8.29 0.60
CA LEU A 55 50.78 -8.37 0.49
C LEU A 55 51.22 -9.84 0.64
N HIS A 56 51.84 -10.38 -0.39
CA HIS A 56 52.49 -11.71 -0.30
C HIS A 56 53.93 -11.48 0.15
N MET A 57 54.27 -11.99 1.33
CA MET A 57 55.59 -11.88 1.90
C MET A 57 56.33 -13.24 1.86
N HIS A 58 57.57 -13.23 1.46
CA HIS A 58 58.45 -14.37 1.55
C HIS A 58 59.76 -13.94 2.27
N GLU A 59 60.12 -14.58 3.35
CA GLU A 59 61.29 -14.29 4.17
C GLU A 59 61.37 -12.83 4.64
N GLY A 60 60.21 -12.22 4.93
CA GLY A 60 60.13 -10.81 5.39
C GLY A 60 60.21 -9.76 4.27
N VAL A 61 60.31 -10.17 3.02
CA VAL A 61 60.30 -9.26 1.86
C VAL A 61 58.98 -9.38 1.12
N VAL A 62 58.39 -8.25 0.72
CA VAL A 62 57.16 -8.24 -0.09
C VAL A 62 57.49 -8.68 -1.51
N VAL A 63 57.09 -9.88 -1.88
CA VAL A 63 57.35 -10.48 -3.20
C VAL A 63 56.29 -10.07 -4.22
N ARG A 64 55.02 -9.87 -3.76
CA ARG A 64 53.90 -9.52 -4.64
C ARG A 64 52.88 -8.69 -3.90
N VAL A 65 52.40 -7.66 -4.57
CA VAL A 65 51.28 -6.83 -4.11
C VAL A 65 50.08 -7.10 -5.01
N GLU A 66 49.01 -7.58 -4.45
CA GLU A 66 47.78 -7.86 -5.19
C GLU A 66 46.68 -6.95 -4.71
N LYS A 67 46.03 -6.24 -5.65
CA LYS A 67 44.87 -5.44 -5.36
C LYS A 67 43.66 -6.36 -5.43
N PRO A 68 42.86 -6.50 -4.35
CA PRO A 68 41.67 -7.31 -4.43
C PRO A 68 40.77 -6.76 -5.55
N GLU A 69 40.35 -7.63 -6.45
CA GLU A 69 39.36 -7.25 -7.43
C GLU A 69 38.09 -6.80 -6.68
N PRO A 70 37.52 -5.63 -7.02
CA PRO A 70 36.26 -5.19 -6.44
C PRO A 70 35.25 -6.31 -6.67
N LEU A 71 34.64 -6.79 -5.59
CA LEU A 71 33.51 -7.72 -5.69
C LEU A 71 32.57 -7.16 -6.75
N PRO A 72 32.21 -7.93 -7.77
CA PRO A 72 31.31 -7.44 -8.80
C PRO A 72 30.07 -6.92 -8.09
N ALA A 73 29.86 -5.60 -8.14
CA ALA A 73 28.62 -5.00 -7.70
C ALA A 73 27.50 -5.87 -8.28
N PHE A 74 26.50 -6.22 -7.49
CA PHE A 74 25.34 -6.98 -7.93
C PHE A 74 24.64 -6.19 -9.05
N THR A 75 25.25 -6.18 -10.20
CA THR A 75 24.58 -5.85 -11.43
C THR A 75 23.71 -7.06 -11.72
N LEU A 76 22.42 -6.95 -11.46
CA LEU A 76 21.43 -7.81 -12.11
C LEU A 76 21.89 -7.88 -13.57
N SER A 77 22.45 -9.02 -13.96
CA SER A 77 23.22 -9.09 -15.19
C SER A 77 22.30 -8.64 -16.31
N SER A 78 22.60 -7.48 -16.89
CA SER A 78 21.87 -6.90 -18.03
C SER A 78 21.76 -7.90 -19.19
N SER A 79 22.60 -8.93 -19.18
CA SER A 79 22.63 -10.01 -20.15
C SER A 79 21.35 -10.85 -20.18
N TRP A 80 20.65 -11.07 -19.04
CA TRP A 80 19.40 -11.82 -19.03
C TRP A 80 18.29 -11.04 -19.71
N TYR A 81 18.15 -9.76 -19.42
CA TYR A 81 17.15 -8.86 -20.02
C TYR A 81 17.37 -8.74 -21.54
N TYR A 82 18.63 -8.57 -21.96
CA TYR A 82 18.96 -8.47 -23.39
C TYR A 82 18.75 -9.79 -24.14
N ARG A 83 19.01 -10.94 -23.50
CA ARG A 83 18.83 -12.27 -24.09
C ARG A 83 17.36 -12.67 -24.21
N HIS A 84 16.50 -12.14 -23.34
CA HIS A 84 15.06 -12.46 -23.30
C HIS A 84 14.17 -11.26 -23.67
N ARG A 85 14.77 -10.20 -24.18
CA ARG A 85 14.07 -8.97 -24.56
C ARG A 85 12.87 -9.23 -25.49
N THR A 86 13.03 -10.13 -26.44
CA THR A 86 11.94 -10.54 -27.35
C THR A 86 10.84 -11.29 -26.63
N LEU A 87 11.16 -12.19 -25.70
CA LEU A 87 10.15 -12.91 -24.92
C LEU A 87 9.39 -11.99 -23.97
N VAL A 88 10.07 -11.06 -23.30
CA VAL A 88 9.44 -10.07 -22.41
C VAL A 88 8.55 -9.12 -23.23
N SER A 89 9.02 -8.68 -24.40
CA SER A 89 8.22 -7.81 -25.29
C SER A 89 7.00 -8.52 -25.85
N VAL A 90 7.13 -9.78 -26.25
CA VAL A 90 6.01 -10.60 -26.75
C VAL A 90 5.00 -10.86 -25.62
N SER A 91 5.45 -11.19 -24.40
CA SER A 91 4.55 -11.34 -23.25
C SER A 91 3.79 -10.04 -22.95
N PHE A 92 4.47 -8.91 -22.99
CA PHE A 92 3.83 -7.60 -22.78
C PHE A 92 2.80 -7.29 -23.87
N LEU A 93 3.11 -7.56 -25.14
CA LEU A 93 2.19 -7.39 -26.28
C LEU A 93 0.96 -8.30 -26.16
N VAL A 94 1.14 -9.55 -25.75
CA VAL A 94 0.04 -10.50 -25.52
C VAL A 94 -0.86 -10.02 -24.39
N MET A 95 -0.29 -9.52 -23.29
CA MET A 95 -1.05 -8.96 -22.18
C MET A 95 -1.82 -7.70 -22.60
N LEU A 96 -1.21 -6.83 -23.39
CA LEU A 96 -1.85 -5.62 -23.91
C LEU A 96 -2.99 -5.98 -24.86
N PHE A 97 -2.79 -6.96 -25.74
CA PHE A 97 -3.82 -7.45 -26.66
C PHE A 97 -4.99 -8.11 -25.90
N LEU A 98 -4.69 -8.86 -24.84
CA LEU A 98 -5.70 -9.46 -23.96
C LEU A 98 -6.52 -8.37 -23.23
N ALA A 99 -5.85 -7.34 -22.73
CA ALA A 99 -6.51 -6.21 -22.08
C ALA A 99 -7.42 -5.44 -23.07
N LEU A 100 -6.96 -5.19 -24.29
CA LEU A 100 -7.75 -4.56 -25.35
C LEU A 100 -8.92 -5.45 -25.80
N PHE A 101 -8.73 -6.75 -25.86
CA PHE A 101 -9.78 -7.72 -26.19
C PHE A 101 -10.88 -7.75 -25.12
N ILE A 102 -10.49 -7.66 -23.84
CA ILE A 102 -11.42 -7.53 -22.71
C ILE A 102 -12.17 -6.19 -22.77
N GLN A 103 -11.47 -5.09 -23.12
CA GLN A 103 -12.07 -3.75 -23.24
C GLN A 103 -13.00 -3.60 -24.46
N SER A 104 -12.80 -4.37 -25.53
CA SER A 104 -13.59 -4.25 -26.76
C SER A 104 -15.02 -4.82 -26.68
N GLY A 105 -15.47 -5.24 -25.51
CA GLY A 105 -16.85 -5.74 -25.30
C GLY A 105 -17.15 -7.10 -25.93
N LEU A 106 -16.20 -7.71 -26.65
CA LEU A 106 -16.38 -9.05 -27.23
C LEU A 106 -16.50 -10.15 -26.18
N ALA A 107 -16.21 -9.81 -24.91
CA ALA A 107 -16.31 -10.72 -23.76
C ALA A 107 -17.57 -10.48 -22.90
N ASP A 108 -18.50 -9.64 -23.30
CA ASP A 108 -19.66 -9.21 -22.49
C ASP A 108 -20.53 -10.38 -21.96
N GLY A 109 -20.60 -11.49 -22.69
CA GLY A 109 -21.32 -12.66 -22.21
C GLY A 109 -20.58 -13.51 -21.16
N ALA A 110 -19.25 -13.50 -21.14
CA ALA A 110 -18.45 -14.30 -20.24
C ALA A 110 -18.06 -13.54 -18.96
N MET A 111 -17.92 -12.21 -19.05
CA MET A 111 -17.52 -11.35 -17.96
C MET A 111 -18.63 -11.07 -16.95
N GLN A 112 -19.91 -11.11 -17.33
CA GLN A 112 -21.02 -10.95 -16.38
C GLN A 112 -21.05 -12.05 -15.30
N ASN A 113 -20.57 -13.24 -15.59
CA ASN A 113 -20.49 -14.30 -14.60
C ASN A 113 -19.19 -14.29 -13.79
N LEU A 114 -18.11 -13.76 -14.35
CA LEU A 114 -16.83 -13.56 -13.62
C LEU A 114 -16.85 -12.31 -12.75
N SER A 115 -17.50 -11.22 -13.18
CA SER A 115 -17.63 -10.01 -12.37
C SER A 115 -18.45 -10.24 -11.10
N LYS A 116 -19.37 -11.19 -11.11
CA LYS A 116 -20.09 -11.63 -9.89
C LYS A 116 -19.20 -12.36 -8.90
N SER A 117 -18.10 -12.96 -9.36
CA SER A 117 -17.15 -13.68 -8.50
C SER A 117 -15.91 -12.83 -8.14
N PHE A 118 -15.62 -11.76 -8.88
CA PHE A 118 -14.51 -10.84 -8.66
C PHE A 118 -14.99 -9.40 -8.45
N ASN A 119 -16.06 -9.22 -7.70
CA ASN A 119 -16.65 -7.91 -7.40
C ASN A 119 -15.78 -7.00 -6.51
N VAL A 120 -14.47 -7.23 -6.48
CA VAL A 120 -13.51 -6.41 -5.72
C VAL A 120 -13.01 -5.20 -6.52
N PHE A 121 -13.10 -5.23 -7.86
CA PHE A 121 -12.59 -4.12 -8.69
C PHE A 121 -13.68 -3.18 -9.24
N SER A 122 -14.96 -3.52 -9.11
CA SER A 122 -16.07 -2.70 -9.61
C SER A 122 -16.60 -1.67 -8.61
N LEU A 123 -15.99 -1.56 -7.43
CA LEU A 123 -16.38 -0.55 -6.42
C LEU A 123 -15.96 0.88 -6.77
N TYR A 124 -15.22 1.07 -7.86
CA TYR A 124 -14.89 2.41 -8.38
C TYR A 124 -15.82 2.91 -9.48
N GLN A 125 -16.72 2.08 -9.97
CA GLN A 125 -17.72 2.48 -10.94
C GLN A 125 -19.08 2.36 -10.30
N SER A 126 -19.58 3.53 -9.88
CA SER A 126 -21.00 3.87 -9.69
C SER A 126 -21.92 2.65 -9.69
N SER A 127 -22.01 1.98 -8.57
CA SER A 127 -23.18 1.17 -8.30
C SER A 127 -24.38 2.09 -8.34
N ASP A 128 -25.38 1.69 -9.11
CA ASP A 128 -26.76 2.11 -8.94
C ASP A 128 -27.15 2.04 -7.45
N ILE A 129 -26.82 3.08 -6.71
CA ILE A 129 -27.58 3.42 -5.53
C ILE A 129 -28.88 3.97 -6.09
N LYS A 130 -29.78 3.04 -6.42
CA LYS A 130 -31.19 3.37 -6.49
C LYS A 130 -31.59 3.92 -5.16
N THR A 131 -31.87 5.22 -5.20
CA THR A 131 -32.57 6.02 -4.23
C THR A 131 -31.68 6.86 -3.33
N VAL A 132 -31.60 8.04 -3.59
CA VAL A 132 -32.52 9.08 -3.17
C VAL A 132 -32.34 10.23 -4.15
N ALA A 133 -33.43 10.63 -4.74
CA ALA A 133 -33.51 11.73 -5.69
C ALA A 133 -33.18 13.07 -5.04
N HIS A 134 -31.92 13.34 -4.86
CA HIS A 134 -31.27 14.65 -4.81
C HIS A 134 -29.77 14.35 -4.81
N PRO A 135 -28.99 14.88 -5.78
CA PRO A 135 -27.54 14.83 -5.65
C PRO A 135 -27.19 15.65 -4.41
N LEU A 136 -26.83 14.95 -3.33
CA LEU A 136 -26.28 15.62 -2.16
C LEU A 136 -25.04 16.39 -2.63
N PRO A 137 -24.94 17.69 -2.34
CA PRO A 137 -23.79 18.48 -2.73
C PRO A 137 -22.56 17.80 -2.16
N PHE A 138 -21.49 17.69 -2.98
CA PHE A 138 -20.20 17.12 -2.66
C PHE A 138 -19.88 17.09 -1.17
N THR A 139 -20.14 15.96 -0.53
CA THR A 139 -19.92 15.80 0.89
C THR A 139 -18.48 15.39 1.14
N ALA A 140 -17.93 15.67 2.31
CA ALA A 140 -16.56 15.31 2.65
C ALA A 140 -16.33 13.80 2.54
N SER A 141 -17.30 12.96 2.93
CA SER A 141 -17.22 11.51 2.79
C SER A 141 -16.98 11.03 1.36
N VAL A 142 -17.54 11.73 0.35
CA VAL A 142 -17.34 11.38 -1.07
C VAL A 142 -15.98 11.87 -1.59
N ARG A 143 -15.52 13.01 -1.10
CA ARG A 143 -14.22 13.60 -1.48
C ARG A 143 -13.04 12.94 -0.79
N LEU A 144 -13.28 12.16 0.24
CA LEU A 144 -12.24 11.57 1.04
C LEU A 144 -11.40 10.61 0.20
N VAL A 145 -10.11 10.90 0.13
CA VAL A 145 -9.11 10.10 -0.57
C VAL A 145 -8.26 9.41 0.48
N ARG A 146 -8.10 8.11 0.35
CA ARG A 146 -7.22 7.32 1.20
C ARG A 146 -5.77 7.72 0.98
N VAL A 147 -5.03 7.83 2.06
CA VAL A 147 -3.60 8.09 2.07
C VAL A 147 -2.87 6.86 2.62
N ASP A 148 -1.85 6.40 1.90
CA ASP A 148 -1.00 5.29 2.35
C ASP A 148 0.10 5.82 3.27
N SER A 149 0.23 5.24 4.47
CA SER A 149 1.28 5.62 5.42
C SER A 149 2.70 5.39 4.90
N ALA A 150 2.87 4.46 3.98
CA ALA A 150 4.15 4.17 3.35
C ALA A 150 4.48 5.10 2.16
N ALA A 151 3.57 5.98 1.75
CA ALA A 151 3.78 6.89 0.64
C ALA A 151 4.81 7.99 0.98
N GLN A 152 5.95 7.99 0.33
CA GLN A 152 7.07 8.90 0.61
C GLN A 152 6.70 10.38 0.44
N ASN A 153 5.81 10.69 -0.49
CA ASN A 153 5.33 12.06 -0.75
C ASN A 153 4.49 12.66 0.38
N GLN A 154 4.17 11.88 1.40
CA GLN A 154 3.50 12.34 2.62
C GLN A 154 4.47 12.93 3.66
N TYR A 155 5.77 12.91 3.37
CA TYR A 155 6.81 13.34 4.28
C TYR A 155 7.79 14.27 3.59
N TYR A 156 8.33 15.26 4.33
CA TYR A 156 9.28 16.24 3.78
C TYR A 156 10.70 15.70 3.63
N THR A 157 11.06 14.68 4.44
CA THR A 157 12.39 14.11 4.46
C THR A 157 12.35 12.58 4.52
N ASP A 158 13.41 11.94 4.02
CA ASP A 158 13.56 10.49 4.14
C ASP A 158 13.56 10.03 5.59
N TYR A 159 14.12 10.84 6.51
CA TYR A 159 14.07 10.55 7.95
C TYR A 159 12.63 10.52 8.45
N GLN A 160 11.80 11.53 8.12
CA GLN A 160 10.39 11.51 8.52
C GLN A 160 9.68 10.29 7.95
N TRP A 161 9.87 10.00 6.67
CA TRP A 161 9.27 8.83 6.05
C TRP A 161 9.64 7.53 6.78
N HIS A 162 10.94 7.29 7.00
CA HIS A 162 11.38 6.05 7.65
C HIS A 162 10.97 5.92 9.12
N VAL A 163 10.87 7.04 9.84
CA VAL A 163 10.65 7.03 11.29
C VAL A 163 9.18 7.27 11.65
N TRP A 164 8.46 8.12 10.90
CA TRP A 164 7.11 8.52 11.25
C TRP A 164 6.03 7.65 10.62
N SER A 165 6.28 7.06 9.46
CA SER A 165 5.30 6.29 8.70
C SER A 165 4.66 5.16 9.50
N TYR A 166 5.41 4.55 10.39
CA TYR A 166 4.94 3.43 11.21
C TYR A 166 3.86 3.82 12.22
N SER A 167 3.91 5.03 12.76
CA SER A 167 3.00 5.53 13.81
C SER A 167 2.12 6.70 13.35
N SER A 168 2.01 6.92 12.03
CA SER A 168 1.37 8.09 11.42
C SER A 168 -0.15 8.03 11.31
N CYS A 169 -0.80 6.97 11.75
CA CYS A 169 -2.23 6.74 11.52
C CYS A 169 -3.14 7.89 12.03
N SER A 170 -2.80 8.55 13.14
CA SER A 170 -3.57 9.70 13.65
C SER A 170 -3.47 10.91 12.74
N GLY A 171 -2.23 11.27 12.37
CA GLY A 171 -1.96 12.39 11.47
C GLY A 171 -2.60 12.22 10.11
N ILE A 172 -2.49 11.01 9.53
CA ILE A 172 -3.09 10.69 8.24
C ILE A 172 -4.63 10.73 8.32
N SER A 173 -5.23 10.15 9.36
CA SER A 173 -6.68 10.20 9.50
C SER A 173 -7.22 11.63 9.61
N LEU A 174 -6.51 12.52 10.30
CA LEU A 174 -6.85 13.95 10.33
C LEU A 174 -6.62 14.60 8.97
N GLU A 175 -5.50 14.34 8.31
CA GLU A 175 -5.18 14.82 6.96
C GLU A 175 -6.31 14.46 5.97
N GLU A 176 -6.67 13.18 5.89
CA GLU A 176 -7.71 12.67 4.99
C GLU A 176 -9.03 13.42 5.18
N VAL A 177 -9.46 13.60 6.44
CA VAL A 177 -10.71 14.29 6.74
C VAL A 177 -10.60 15.79 6.44
N MET A 178 -9.52 16.46 6.83
CA MET A 178 -9.32 17.88 6.56
C MET A 178 -9.23 18.17 5.06
N ASN A 179 -8.53 17.31 4.31
CA ASN A 179 -8.41 17.43 2.85
C ASN A 179 -9.75 17.17 2.15
N ALA A 180 -10.58 16.27 2.68
CA ALA A 180 -11.94 16.07 2.20
C ALA A 180 -12.82 17.32 2.34
N TYR A 181 -12.52 18.19 3.31
CA TYR A 181 -13.13 19.52 3.48
C TYR A 181 -12.45 20.63 2.67
N GLY A 182 -11.48 20.29 1.79
CA GLY A 182 -10.84 21.24 0.89
C GLY A 182 -9.55 21.84 1.42
N ARG A 183 -8.94 21.27 2.45
CA ARG A 183 -7.56 21.60 2.84
C ARG A 183 -6.60 20.78 1.98
N HIS A 184 -5.30 21.12 2.08
CA HIS A 184 -4.23 20.46 1.30
C HIS A 184 -3.02 20.27 2.20
N TYR A 185 -3.19 19.43 3.21
CA TYR A 185 -2.12 19.00 4.10
C TYR A 185 -1.52 17.69 3.63
N ILE A 186 -0.30 17.41 4.05
CA ILE A 186 0.31 16.08 3.99
C ILE A 186 0.47 15.55 5.43
N ALA A 187 0.70 14.26 5.58
CA ALA A 187 0.84 13.63 6.90
C ALA A 187 1.88 14.34 7.79
N ALA A 188 3.00 14.76 7.20
CA ALA A 188 4.06 15.45 7.94
C ALA A 188 3.60 16.77 8.58
N ASP A 189 2.69 17.53 7.96
CA ASP A 189 2.16 18.78 8.53
C ASP A 189 1.41 18.50 9.83
N VAL A 190 0.56 17.47 9.81
CA VAL A 190 -0.29 17.13 10.94
C VAL A 190 0.52 16.49 12.06
N LEU A 191 1.39 15.56 11.71
CA LEU A 191 2.27 14.89 12.68
C LEU A 191 3.24 15.87 13.36
N GLN A 192 3.75 16.86 12.62
CA GLN A 192 4.59 17.91 13.22
C GLN A 192 3.79 18.74 14.23
N ALA A 193 2.52 19.03 13.94
CA ALA A 193 1.65 19.75 14.88
C ALA A 193 1.33 18.88 16.11
N GLU A 194 1.02 17.60 15.91
CA GLU A 194 0.81 16.62 16.98
C GLU A 194 2.04 16.52 17.89
N GLN A 195 3.24 16.42 17.31
CA GLN A 195 4.51 16.36 18.03
C GLN A 195 4.77 17.64 18.83
N ASN A 196 4.59 18.81 18.21
CA ASN A 196 4.79 20.10 18.86
C ASN A 196 3.83 20.32 20.05
N MET A 197 2.65 19.71 20.01
CA MET A 197 1.67 19.75 21.10
C MET A 197 1.94 18.69 22.19
N GLY A 198 2.90 17.79 21.98
CA GLY A 198 3.21 16.69 22.88
C GLY A 198 2.12 15.61 22.94
N VAL A 199 1.35 15.47 21.86
CA VAL A 199 0.26 14.47 21.78
C VAL A 199 0.56 13.32 20.84
N TRP A 200 1.75 13.29 20.27
CA TRP A 200 2.23 12.22 19.42
C TRP A 200 3.74 12.05 19.54
N ASP A 201 4.20 10.82 19.47
CA ASP A 201 5.60 10.49 19.27
C ASP A 201 5.78 9.36 18.26
N THR A 202 7.00 9.20 17.76
CA THR A 202 7.34 8.23 16.73
C THR A 202 7.21 6.76 17.18
N TYR A 203 7.13 6.53 18.48
CA TYR A 203 7.13 5.18 19.06
C TYR A 203 5.72 4.71 19.42
N SER A 204 4.98 5.62 20.08
CA SER A 204 3.64 5.32 20.63
C SER A 204 2.51 5.75 19.70
N GLY A 205 2.80 6.62 18.70
CA GLY A 205 1.76 7.28 17.91
C GLY A 205 1.00 8.30 18.73
N LEU A 206 -0.32 8.35 18.57
CA LEU A 206 -1.19 9.29 19.29
C LEU A 206 -1.22 9.02 20.79
N ILE A 207 -0.93 10.05 21.57
CA ILE A 207 -0.96 10.04 23.04
C ILE A 207 -2.13 10.89 23.52
N GLY A 208 -2.98 10.34 24.38
CA GLY A 208 -4.11 11.04 24.97
C GLY A 208 -5.45 10.88 24.26
N GLY A 209 -5.51 10.03 23.23
CA GLY A 209 -6.76 9.57 22.62
C GLY A 209 -7.60 10.67 21.96
N GLU A 210 -8.93 10.59 22.07
CA GLU A 210 -9.86 11.54 21.43
C GLU A 210 -9.62 13.01 21.84
N PRO A 211 -9.35 13.35 23.11
CA PRO A 211 -9.04 14.74 23.51
C PRO A 211 -7.80 15.29 22.80
N ALA A 212 -6.78 14.47 22.61
CA ALA A 212 -5.57 14.86 21.89
C ALA A 212 -5.86 15.17 20.43
N MET A 213 -6.57 14.26 19.76
CA MET A 213 -6.99 14.47 18.37
C MET A 213 -7.89 15.72 18.22
N ALA A 214 -8.79 15.94 19.17
CA ALA A 214 -9.63 17.14 19.21
C ALA A 214 -8.79 18.43 19.33
N LYS A 215 -7.73 18.41 20.15
CA LYS A 215 -6.80 19.55 20.30
C LYS A 215 -6.12 19.87 18.97
N VAL A 216 -5.66 18.87 18.26
CA VAL A 216 -5.02 19.04 16.94
C VAL A 216 -6.00 19.52 15.89
N ALA A 217 -7.19 18.95 15.80
CA ALA A 217 -8.22 19.38 14.88
C ALA A 217 -8.60 20.87 15.10
N ASN A 218 -8.74 21.28 16.35
CA ASN A 218 -9.01 22.69 16.70
C ASN A 218 -7.87 23.62 16.25
N TYR A 219 -6.62 23.19 16.36
CA TYR A 219 -5.47 23.97 15.90
C TYR A 219 -5.52 24.22 14.38
N PHE A 220 -6.01 23.25 13.61
CA PHE A 220 -6.19 23.41 12.16
C PHE A 220 -7.51 24.12 11.78
N GLY A 221 -8.25 24.69 12.75
CA GLY A 221 -9.48 25.44 12.51
C GLY A 221 -10.71 24.58 12.24
N PHE A 222 -10.76 23.41 12.86
CA PHE A 222 -11.92 22.53 12.82
C PHE A 222 -12.63 22.49 14.16
N LYS A 223 -13.96 22.40 14.14
CA LYS A 223 -14.76 22.10 15.32
C LYS A 223 -14.84 20.62 15.52
N VAL A 224 -14.72 20.19 16.77
CA VAL A 224 -14.90 18.79 17.16
C VAL A 224 -16.28 18.63 17.79
N SER A 225 -17.03 17.64 17.33
CA SER A 225 -18.34 17.33 17.90
C SER A 225 -18.18 16.85 19.36
N PRO A 226 -18.89 17.44 20.32
CA PRO A 226 -18.87 16.97 21.70
C PRO A 226 -19.53 15.60 21.88
N ASN A 227 -20.36 15.20 20.93
CA ASN A 227 -21.09 13.93 20.92
C ASN A 227 -20.81 13.17 19.62
N PRO A 228 -19.61 12.59 19.45
CA PRO A 228 -19.32 11.76 18.28
C PRO A 228 -20.15 10.47 18.33
N PRO A 229 -20.38 9.80 17.18
CA PRO A 229 -21.16 8.57 17.14
C PRO A 229 -20.52 7.46 17.99
N ARG A 230 -21.31 6.77 18.78
CA ARG A 230 -20.88 5.67 19.66
C ARG A 230 -21.54 4.33 19.33
N THR A 231 -22.47 4.32 18.39
CA THR A 231 -23.06 3.10 17.86
C THR A 231 -22.81 2.98 16.36
N LEU A 232 -22.74 1.75 15.88
CA LEU A 232 -22.56 1.48 14.45
C LEU A 232 -23.67 2.17 13.62
N LYS A 233 -24.91 2.17 14.10
CA LYS A 233 -26.03 2.80 13.44
C LYS A 233 -25.84 4.32 13.29
N ASP A 234 -25.42 4.99 14.36
CA ASP A 234 -25.18 6.44 14.33
C ASP A 234 -23.96 6.77 13.46
N LEU A 235 -22.92 5.93 13.51
CA LEU A 235 -21.73 6.07 12.69
C LEU A 235 -22.08 6.02 11.19
N ILE A 236 -22.80 4.99 10.74
CA ILE A 236 -23.25 4.86 9.35
C ILE A 236 -24.17 5.99 8.96
N TYR A 237 -25.10 6.40 9.83
CA TYR A 237 -26.01 7.50 9.57
C TYR A 237 -25.27 8.83 9.34
N ILE A 238 -24.30 9.16 10.18
CA ILE A 238 -23.51 10.40 10.09
C ILE A 238 -22.61 10.39 8.85
N THR A 239 -21.93 9.28 8.60
CA THR A 239 -21.01 9.17 7.47
C THR A 239 -21.73 9.17 6.13
N ASN A 240 -22.92 8.58 6.05
CA ASN A 240 -23.78 8.64 4.86
C ASN A 240 -24.40 10.02 4.65
N LYS A 241 -24.47 10.87 5.68
CA LYS A 241 -24.79 12.32 5.53
C LYS A 241 -23.60 13.13 5.01
N GLY A 242 -22.46 12.51 4.80
CA GLY A 242 -21.29 13.13 4.22
C GLY A 242 -20.26 13.64 5.21
N PHE A 243 -20.36 13.26 6.47
CA PHE A 243 -19.42 13.62 7.53
C PHE A 243 -18.53 12.43 7.87
N PRO A 244 -17.32 12.34 7.35
CA PRO A 244 -16.40 11.24 7.68
C PRO A 244 -16.07 11.28 9.18
N VAL A 245 -15.94 10.12 9.78
CA VAL A 245 -15.66 9.97 11.20
C VAL A 245 -14.37 9.20 11.39
N ILE A 246 -13.46 9.75 12.18
CA ILE A 246 -12.22 9.09 12.57
C ILE A 246 -12.54 8.10 13.69
N VAL A 247 -12.14 6.85 13.53
CA VAL A 247 -12.40 5.77 14.48
C VAL A 247 -11.12 5.05 14.86
N GLY A 248 -11.13 4.36 16.00
CA GLY A 248 -9.98 3.60 16.48
C GLY A 248 -10.26 2.14 16.72
N MET A 249 -9.22 1.36 16.59
CA MET A 249 -9.14 -0.02 17.03
C MET A 249 -7.85 -0.21 17.87
N PRO A 250 -7.62 -1.34 18.52
CA PRO A 250 -6.37 -1.55 19.24
C PRO A 250 -5.15 -1.32 18.36
N GLY A 251 -4.33 -0.32 18.73
CA GLY A 251 -3.08 0.02 18.05
C GLY A 251 -3.21 0.73 16.69
N HIS A 252 -4.42 1.14 16.26
CA HIS A 252 -4.58 1.81 14.97
C HIS A 252 -5.78 2.75 14.91
N ILE A 253 -5.69 3.77 14.05
CA ILE A 253 -6.74 4.78 13.79
C ILE A 253 -6.96 4.86 12.28
N PHE A 254 -8.22 4.97 11.85
CA PHE A 254 -8.60 5.07 10.44
C PHE A 254 -9.92 5.84 10.31
N VAL A 255 -10.37 6.09 9.09
CA VAL A 255 -11.57 6.89 8.83
C VAL A 255 -12.71 6.03 8.29
N VAL A 256 -13.92 6.19 8.83
CA VAL A 256 -15.16 5.69 8.24
C VAL A 256 -15.78 6.79 7.39
N ARG A 257 -16.03 6.46 6.13
CA ARG A 257 -16.58 7.39 5.14
C ARG A 257 -18.02 7.06 4.69
N GLY A 258 -18.57 5.95 5.13
CA GLY A 258 -19.94 5.54 4.81
C GLY A 258 -20.18 4.08 5.13
N GLY A 259 -21.34 3.60 4.71
CA GLY A 259 -21.71 2.20 4.79
C GLY A 259 -23.09 1.96 4.17
N ASP A 260 -23.43 0.68 4.03
CA ASP A 260 -24.76 0.24 3.57
C ASP A 260 -25.44 -0.68 4.61
N SER A 261 -26.29 -1.59 4.20
CA SER A 261 -26.97 -2.52 5.10
C SER A 261 -26.06 -3.62 5.67
N ASN A 262 -24.88 -3.86 5.07
CA ASN A 262 -24.02 -5.01 5.38
C ASN A 262 -22.58 -4.61 5.65
N PHE A 263 -22.13 -3.48 5.10
CA PHE A 263 -20.73 -3.10 5.05
C PHE A 263 -20.48 -1.69 5.57
N VAL A 264 -19.30 -1.50 6.15
CA VAL A 264 -18.70 -0.22 6.53
C VAL A 264 -17.60 0.10 5.53
N TYR A 265 -17.64 1.31 4.96
CA TYR A 265 -16.64 1.80 4.02
C TYR A 265 -15.63 2.68 4.75
N THR A 266 -14.37 2.35 4.61
CA THR A 266 -13.28 2.97 5.36
C THR A 266 -12.21 3.57 4.43
N ALA A 267 -11.39 4.44 4.98
CA ALA A 267 -10.08 4.80 4.48
C ALA A 267 -9.08 4.42 5.57
N ASP A 268 -8.26 3.44 5.29
CA ASP A 268 -7.28 2.89 6.23
C ASP A 268 -5.88 3.15 5.67
N SER A 269 -5.07 3.90 6.41
CA SER A 269 -3.71 4.25 6.02
C SER A 269 -2.73 3.08 6.04
N ALA A 270 -3.10 1.96 6.64
CA ALA A 270 -2.25 0.78 6.69
C ALA A 270 -2.05 0.17 5.29
N PRO A 271 -0.86 -0.37 4.99
CA PRO A 271 -0.59 -1.04 3.70
C PRO A 271 -1.54 -2.22 3.40
N ALA A 272 -2.15 -2.81 4.44
CA ALA A 272 -3.12 -3.90 4.31
C ALA A 272 -4.47 -3.48 3.71
N ASP A 273 -4.70 -2.17 3.58
CA ASP A 273 -5.85 -1.54 2.92
C ASP A 273 -7.22 -2.19 3.22
N ARG A 274 -7.78 -1.84 4.37
CA ARG A 274 -9.12 -2.29 4.76
C ARG A 274 -10.15 -1.28 4.30
N THR A 275 -10.52 -1.31 3.02
CA THR A 275 -11.48 -0.35 2.46
C THR A 275 -12.92 -0.70 2.73
N VAL A 276 -13.23 -1.97 2.97
CA VAL A 276 -14.58 -2.47 3.21
C VAL A 276 -14.53 -3.53 4.30
N LEU A 277 -15.36 -3.37 5.33
CA LEU A 277 -15.50 -4.32 6.43
C LEU A 277 -16.99 -4.70 6.55
N THR A 278 -17.27 -5.95 6.85
CA THR A 278 -18.60 -6.35 7.28
C THR A 278 -18.91 -5.73 8.65
N TYR A 279 -20.18 -5.61 8.99
CA TYR A 279 -20.59 -5.10 10.31
C TYR A 279 -20.00 -5.95 11.45
N GLN A 280 -19.89 -7.26 11.26
CA GLN A 280 -19.31 -8.14 12.26
C GLN A 280 -17.81 -7.88 12.43
N GLU A 281 -17.06 -7.76 11.34
CA GLU A 281 -15.62 -7.47 11.38
C GLU A 281 -15.37 -6.09 12.00
N PHE A 282 -16.13 -5.07 11.57
CA PHE A 282 -15.98 -3.73 12.10
C PHE A 282 -16.25 -3.67 13.61
N THR A 283 -17.37 -4.24 14.07
CA THR A 283 -17.72 -4.24 15.50
C THR A 283 -16.77 -5.05 16.36
N ALA A 284 -16.12 -6.06 15.80
CA ALA A 284 -15.12 -6.86 16.51
C ALA A 284 -13.82 -6.08 16.78
N ILE A 285 -13.48 -5.09 15.93
CA ILE A 285 -12.24 -4.32 16.06
C ILE A 285 -12.44 -2.91 16.63
N TRP A 286 -13.62 -2.30 16.41
CA TRP A 286 -13.88 -0.93 16.87
C TRP A 286 -13.95 -0.88 18.40
N ASN A 287 -13.04 -0.12 19.00
CA ASN A 287 -12.93 0.02 20.46
C ASN A 287 -13.78 1.16 21.06
N GLY A 288 -14.67 1.77 20.25
CA GLY A 288 -15.50 2.90 20.65
C GLY A 288 -14.84 4.27 20.50
N PHE A 289 -13.56 4.34 20.15
CA PHE A 289 -12.91 5.61 19.79
C PHE A 289 -13.58 6.22 18.56
N SER A 290 -13.98 7.50 18.67
CA SER A 290 -14.69 8.18 17.60
C SER A 290 -14.49 9.69 17.69
N VAL A 291 -14.03 10.31 16.60
CA VAL A 291 -13.85 11.77 16.51
C VAL A 291 -14.51 12.26 15.23
N LEU A 292 -15.44 13.18 15.39
CA LEU A 292 -16.13 13.87 14.30
C LEU A 292 -15.70 15.32 14.26
N ILE A 293 -15.11 15.74 13.14
CA ILE A 293 -14.65 17.11 12.92
C ILE A 293 -15.40 17.74 11.74
N THR A 294 -15.65 19.05 11.83
CA THR A 294 -16.26 19.85 10.77
C THR A 294 -15.52 21.18 10.66
N PRO A 295 -15.48 21.83 9.50
CA PRO A 295 -14.94 23.20 9.38
C PRO A 295 -15.63 24.16 10.36
N GLN A 296 -14.88 25.16 10.85
CA GLN A 296 -15.41 26.26 11.67
C GLN A 296 -16.22 27.21 10.81
#